data_089f64ab0c355ee362bbf2df9f6af006
#
_entry.id   089f64ab0c355ee362bbf2df9f6af006
#
_cell.length_a   1.000
_cell.length_b   1.000
_cell.length_c   1.000
_cell.angle_alpha   90.00
_cell.angle_beta   90.00
_cell.angle_gamma   90.00
#
_symmetry.space_group_name_H-M   'P 1'
#
loop_
_entity.id
_entity.type
_entity.pdbx_description
1 polymer ?
#
loop_
_entity_poly.entity_id
_entity_poly.type
_entity_poly.pdbx_seq_one_letter_code
_entity_poly.pdbx_strand_id
1 'polypeptide(L)'
;SEVEESGFTGNTGIENDSSQEFDSNSEDTRNNESGMAEDSTQVSEDADISTDEASGTGDVLLAFAGDVMFPEAYLDAYNRSGIQALADNNMLSHMQDADLFIFNEEFPFSLQGEAMEDKQFTFRADPKYVKIFQDLGADIVTVANNHSLDFGRDAFCDTLATLDQAGITRIGGGYNDTEASAPATRTINGQTFAIFGATRVSPSWDWYATDNQAGIFQTYDPARLNAAIKEAHQTCDHVIVFVHWGIERNETPEDYQRSLAKGYIDAGADLVVGCHPHVLQGFEYYNGVPIVYSLGNYLFGNRDGQTVLLETTFSDENPPSVKLIPCQRSGGVLKEIQNPSGLYQKLTNLSFDVTVGEDGVLKDQE
;
A
#
# COMPACT_ATOMS: atom_id res chain seq x y z
N SER A 1 13.08 -7.97 41.35
CA SER A 1 13.24 -9.23 40.64
C SER A 1 13.54 -8.95 39.18
N GLU A 2 14.76 -9.22 38.85
CA GLU A 2 15.41 -9.08 37.53
C GLU A 2 14.76 -10.03 36.56
N VAL A 3 14.54 -9.58 35.34
CA VAL A 3 14.26 -10.43 34.17
C VAL A 3 15.35 -10.13 33.16
N GLU A 4 16.13 -11.16 32.89
CA GLU A 4 17.30 -11.20 32.03
C GLU A 4 17.03 -10.74 30.61
N GLU A 5 17.91 -9.85 30.12
CA GLU A 5 18.13 -9.59 28.69
C GLU A 5 18.89 -10.77 28.09
N SER A 6 18.26 -11.51 27.20
CA SER A 6 18.97 -12.42 26.31
C SER A 6 19.28 -11.73 24.99
N GLY A 7 20.58 -11.40 24.81
CA GLY A 7 21.13 -10.88 23.59
C GLY A 7 21.00 -11.87 22.42
N PHE A 8 20.62 -11.35 21.27
CA PHE A 8 20.60 -12.08 20.02
C PHE A 8 21.73 -11.55 19.12
N THR A 9 22.73 -12.39 18.94
CA THR A 9 23.82 -12.16 17.98
C THR A 9 23.35 -12.51 16.59
N GLY A 10 23.52 -11.57 15.66
CA GLY A 10 23.22 -11.75 14.25
C GLY A 10 24.10 -12.83 13.60
N ASN A 11 23.52 -13.53 12.68
CA ASN A 11 24.24 -14.35 11.72
C ASN A 11 24.03 -13.76 10.32
N THR A 12 25.07 -13.12 9.82
CA THR A 12 25.21 -12.67 8.45
C THR A 12 25.75 -13.83 7.60
N GLY A 13 25.17 -14.02 6.44
CA GLY A 13 25.86 -14.72 5.37
C GLY A 13 25.03 -15.80 4.69
N ILE A 14 24.57 -15.50 3.48
CA ILE A 14 24.71 -16.40 2.32
C ILE A 14 24.65 -15.49 1.08
N GLU A 15 25.83 -15.19 0.55
CA GLU A 15 26.03 -14.90 -0.87
C GLU A 15 25.99 -16.24 -1.60
N ASN A 16 25.21 -16.34 -2.65
CA ASN A 16 25.42 -17.29 -3.72
C ASN A 16 25.10 -16.66 -5.06
N ASP A 17 26.17 -16.26 -5.72
CA ASP A 17 26.29 -16.02 -7.14
C ASP A 17 26.24 -17.38 -7.89
N SER A 18 25.32 -17.53 -8.83
CA SER A 18 25.46 -18.50 -9.92
C SER A 18 24.65 -18.05 -11.13
N SER A 19 25.35 -17.35 -12.00
CA SER A 19 25.03 -17.21 -13.42
C SER A 19 24.92 -18.59 -14.10
N GLN A 20 23.78 -18.86 -14.73
CA GLN A 20 23.70 -19.85 -15.82
C GLN A 20 22.88 -19.25 -16.96
N GLU A 21 23.62 -19.08 -18.07
CA GLU A 21 23.11 -18.84 -19.41
C GLU A 21 22.31 -20.06 -19.89
N PHE A 22 21.15 -19.80 -20.49
CA PHE A 22 20.51 -20.77 -21.38
C PHE A 22 20.25 -20.17 -22.75
N ASP A 23 20.81 -20.86 -23.70
CA ASP A 23 20.89 -20.58 -25.12
C ASP A 23 19.57 -20.83 -25.84
N SER A 24 19.33 -20.04 -26.86
CA SER A 24 18.20 -20.10 -27.79
C SER A 24 18.32 -21.22 -28.77
N ASN A 25 17.25 -21.90 -29.15
CA ASN A 25 16.84 -22.17 -30.56
C ASN A 25 15.69 -23.18 -30.63
N SER A 26 14.60 -22.81 -31.28
CA SER A 26 14.16 -23.47 -32.53
C SER A 26 12.80 -22.98 -32.98
N GLU A 27 12.79 -22.59 -34.24
CA GLU A 27 11.65 -22.34 -35.12
C GLU A 27 10.72 -23.58 -35.23
N ASP A 28 9.42 -23.39 -35.38
CA ASP A 28 8.74 -23.95 -36.56
C ASP A 28 7.35 -23.35 -36.82
N THR A 29 7.15 -23.04 -38.06
CA THR A 29 5.98 -22.53 -38.76
C THR A 29 4.89 -23.58 -38.92
N ARG A 30 3.61 -23.19 -38.92
CA ARG A 30 2.64 -23.58 -40.00
C ARG A 30 1.28 -22.87 -39.89
N ASN A 31 0.93 -22.25 -41.00
CA ASN A 31 -0.37 -21.73 -41.43
C ASN A 31 -1.53 -22.73 -41.31
N ASN A 32 -2.73 -22.21 -41.06
CA ASN A 32 -3.88 -22.61 -41.86
C ASN A 32 -4.99 -21.53 -41.85
N GLU A 33 -5.36 -21.13 -43.06
CA GLU A 33 -6.51 -20.27 -43.38
C GLU A 33 -7.80 -21.08 -43.47
N SER A 34 -8.92 -20.43 -43.17
CA SER A 34 -10.26 -20.47 -43.80
C SER A 34 -11.32 -20.02 -42.79
N GLY A 35 -12.28 -19.13 -42.99
CA GLY A 35 -12.93 -18.62 -44.17
C GLY A 35 -14.32 -18.15 -43.77
N MET A 36 -14.66 -16.92 -44.08
CA MET A 36 -15.95 -16.27 -44.29
C MET A 36 -17.24 -16.73 -43.59
N ALA A 37 -17.94 -15.77 -42.94
CA ALA A 37 -19.30 -15.37 -43.37
C ALA A 37 -19.70 -14.03 -42.71
N GLU A 38 -20.05 -13.07 -43.56
CA GLU A 38 -20.72 -11.80 -43.24
C GLU A 38 -22.17 -12.06 -42.84
N ASP A 39 -22.66 -11.39 -41.83
CA ASP A 39 -24.08 -11.04 -41.74
C ASP A 39 -24.24 -9.61 -41.19
N SER A 40 -24.82 -8.79 -42.05
CA SER A 40 -25.13 -7.39 -41.85
C SER A 40 -26.52 -7.25 -41.25
N THR A 41 -26.66 -6.66 -40.09
CA THR A 41 -27.90 -6.03 -39.65
C THR A 41 -27.64 -4.62 -39.14
N GLN A 42 -28.12 -3.67 -39.94
CA GLN A 42 -28.29 -2.28 -39.55
C GLN A 42 -29.33 -2.18 -38.43
N VAL A 43 -29.02 -1.44 -37.38
CA VAL A 43 -30.03 -0.85 -36.50
C VAL A 43 -29.61 0.61 -36.23
N SER A 44 -30.61 1.43 -36.56
CA SER A 44 -30.77 2.89 -36.50
C SER A 44 -30.08 3.65 -35.41
N GLU A 45 -29.56 4.81 -35.83
CA GLU A 45 -29.17 5.99 -35.10
C GLU A 45 -30.32 6.58 -34.25
N ASP A 46 -29.86 7.32 -33.23
CA ASP A 46 -30.53 8.30 -32.38
C ASP A 46 -30.71 7.86 -30.92
N ALA A 47 -29.65 8.00 -30.15
CA ALA A 47 -29.74 8.40 -28.74
C ALA A 47 -28.75 9.52 -28.49
N ASP A 48 -29.30 10.70 -28.36
CA ASP A 48 -28.66 11.93 -27.93
C ASP A 48 -28.02 11.70 -26.54
N ILE A 49 -26.72 11.42 -26.53
CA ILE A 49 -25.93 11.39 -25.31
C ILE A 49 -25.58 12.84 -25.03
N SER A 50 -26.37 13.49 -24.17
CA SER A 50 -25.97 14.72 -23.54
C SER A 50 -24.69 14.44 -22.74
N THR A 51 -23.55 14.79 -23.30
CA THR A 51 -22.31 14.96 -22.59
C THR A 51 -22.47 16.18 -21.71
N ASP A 52 -22.95 16.00 -20.48
CA ASP A 52 -22.64 16.94 -19.41
C ASP A 52 -21.15 16.82 -19.12
N GLU A 53 -20.35 17.57 -19.87
CA GLU A 53 -18.99 17.94 -19.52
C GLU A 53 -19.07 18.82 -18.28
N ALA A 54 -19.14 18.21 -17.10
CA ALA A 54 -18.73 18.87 -15.88
C ALA A 54 -17.20 18.98 -15.90
N SER A 55 -16.68 19.97 -16.65
CA SER A 55 -15.29 20.39 -16.55
C SER A 55 -15.12 21.18 -15.25
N GLY A 56 -14.92 20.49 -14.17
CA GLY A 56 -14.51 20.99 -12.87
C GLY A 56 -13.46 20.06 -12.33
N THR A 57 -12.21 20.33 -12.66
CA THR A 57 -11.07 19.72 -11.98
C THR A 57 -11.01 20.35 -10.60
N GLY A 58 -11.52 19.62 -9.61
CA GLY A 58 -11.42 19.99 -8.19
C GLY A 58 -10.24 19.27 -7.56
N ASP A 59 -9.72 19.82 -6.47
CA ASP A 59 -8.71 19.11 -5.67
C ASP A 59 -9.22 17.73 -5.25
N VAL A 60 -8.31 16.77 -5.18
CA VAL A 60 -8.57 15.40 -4.70
C VAL A 60 -7.73 15.14 -3.47
N LEU A 61 -8.38 14.74 -2.38
CA LEU A 61 -7.73 14.42 -1.12
C LEU A 61 -7.60 12.91 -0.95
N LEU A 62 -6.38 12.40 -0.93
CA LEU A 62 -6.09 11.02 -0.58
C LEU A 62 -5.48 10.92 0.81
N ALA A 63 -5.99 10.01 1.64
CA ALA A 63 -5.45 9.70 2.96
C ALA A 63 -4.72 8.36 2.94
N PHE A 64 -3.52 8.32 3.52
CA PHE A 64 -2.73 7.09 3.64
C PHE A 64 -2.38 6.81 5.09
N ALA A 65 -2.52 5.55 5.51
CA ALA A 65 -2.02 5.07 6.79
C ALA A 65 -1.01 3.94 6.60
N GLY A 66 -0.21 3.68 7.62
CA GLY A 66 0.79 2.61 7.61
C GLY A 66 0.19 1.24 7.88
N ASP A 67 0.87 0.47 8.73
CA ASP A 67 0.55 -0.94 8.97
C ASP A 67 -0.67 -1.10 9.87
N VAL A 68 -1.61 -1.94 9.44
CA VAL A 68 -2.84 -2.29 10.17
C VAL A 68 -2.87 -3.79 10.42
N MET A 69 -2.99 -4.16 11.70
CA MET A 69 -3.20 -5.53 12.16
C MET A 69 -3.97 -5.50 13.48
N PHE A 70 -4.97 -6.34 13.64
CA PHE A 70 -5.86 -6.35 14.79
C PHE A 70 -5.49 -7.44 15.80
N PRO A 71 -4.80 -7.11 16.90
CA PRO A 71 -4.70 -8.01 18.03
C PRO A 71 -6.07 -8.24 18.66
N GLU A 72 -6.21 -9.36 19.38
CA GLU A 72 -7.47 -9.73 20.03
C GLU A 72 -8.07 -8.60 20.88
N ALA A 73 -7.23 -7.82 21.55
CA ALA A 73 -7.68 -6.68 22.35
C ALA A 73 -8.44 -5.62 21.51
N TYR A 74 -8.06 -5.39 20.25
CA TYR A 74 -8.77 -4.47 19.35
C TYR A 74 -10.11 -5.06 18.90
N LEU A 75 -10.12 -6.34 18.55
CA LEU A 75 -11.33 -7.06 18.17
C LEU A 75 -12.35 -7.07 19.31
N ASP A 76 -11.89 -7.32 20.54
CA ASP A 76 -12.71 -7.26 21.74
C ASP A 76 -13.25 -5.86 22.05
N ALA A 77 -12.42 -4.82 21.87
CA ALA A 77 -12.83 -3.45 22.05
C ALA A 77 -13.89 -3.04 21.02
N TYR A 78 -13.66 -3.40 19.76
CA TYR A 78 -14.62 -3.19 18.68
C TYR A 78 -15.94 -3.93 18.90
N ASN A 79 -15.91 -5.19 19.32
CA ASN A 79 -17.10 -5.98 19.63
C ASN A 79 -17.94 -5.37 20.76
N ARG A 80 -17.30 -4.67 21.72
CA ARG A 80 -17.99 -4.02 22.84
C ARG A 80 -18.55 -2.64 22.51
N SER A 81 -17.87 -1.87 21.71
CA SER A 81 -18.12 -0.43 21.59
C SER A 81 -18.05 0.13 20.17
N GLY A 82 -17.88 -0.74 19.15
CA GLY A 82 -17.78 -0.32 17.75
C GLY A 82 -16.48 0.41 17.43
N ILE A 83 -16.48 1.12 16.31
CA ILE A 83 -15.29 1.75 15.74
C ILE A 83 -14.66 2.83 16.63
N GLN A 84 -15.46 3.53 17.44
CA GLN A 84 -14.98 4.54 18.38
C GLN A 84 -14.08 3.97 19.48
N ALA A 85 -14.05 2.64 19.64
CA ALA A 85 -13.08 1.97 20.51
C ALA A 85 -11.68 1.85 19.87
N LEU A 86 -11.55 2.08 18.56
CA LEU A 86 -10.29 1.99 17.80
C LEU A 86 -9.80 3.36 17.35
N ALA A 87 -10.68 4.30 17.03
CA ALA A 87 -10.32 5.65 16.62
C ALA A 87 -11.36 6.65 17.15
N ASP A 88 -10.91 7.83 17.56
CA ASP A 88 -11.84 8.89 17.93
C ASP A 88 -12.50 9.55 16.71
N ASN A 89 -13.51 10.40 16.95
CA ASN A 89 -14.27 10.99 15.85
C ASN A 89 -13.41 11.89 14.94
N ASN A 90 -12.39 12.56 15.47
CA ASN A 90 -11.51 13.40 14.65
C ASN A 90 -10.73 12.54 13.65
N MET A 91 -10.14 11.44 14.13
CA MET A 91 -9.41 10.53 13.26
C MET A 91 -10.33 9.84 12.25
N LEU A 92 -11.57 9.48 12.68
CA LEU A 92 -12.57 8.92 11.76
C LEU A 92 -12.94 9.92 10.67
N SER A 93 -13.13 11.22 11.00
CA SER A 93 -13.41 12.24 9.99
C SER A 93 -12.27 12.36 8.98
N HIS A 94 -11.01 12.42 9.40
CA HIS A 94 -9.88 12.48 8.47
C HIS A 94 -9.82 11.29 7.49
N MET A 95 -10.18 10.10 7.95
CA MET A 95 -10.21 8.90 7.11
C MET A 95 -11.42 8.86 6.17
N GLN A 96 -12.61 9.23 6.68
CA GLN A 96 -13.88 9.09 5.97
C GLN A 96 -14.21 10.27 5.05
N ASP A 97 -13.65 11.47 5.33
CA ASP A 97 -13.85 12.69 4.53
C ASP A 97 -12.85 12.78 3.36
N ALA A 98 -11.81 11.93 3.33
CA ALA A 98 -10.92 11.79 2.19
C ALA A 98 -11.66 11.16 0.99
N ASP A 99 -11.29 11.53 -0.24
CA ASP A 99 -11.82 10.93 -1.46
C ASP A 99 -11.42 9.45 -1.60
N LEU A 100 -10.25 9.08 -1.07
CA LEU A 100 -9.81 7.69 -0.87
C LEU A 100 -9.00 7.56 0.42
N PHE A 101 -9.31 6.53 1.22
CA PHE A 101 -8.50 6.12 2.35
C PHE A 101 -7.79 4.79 2.05
N ILE A 102 -6.45 4.78 2.17
CA ILE A 102 -5.56 3.71 1.70
C ILE A 102 -4.59 3.31 2.81
N PHE A 103 -4.41 1.99 3.07
CA PHE A 103 -3.45 1.51 4.07
C PHE A 103 -2.94 0.09 3.78
N ASN A 104 -1.94 -0.36 4.55
CA ASN A 104 -1.41 -1.72 4.49
C ASN A 104 -2.20 -2.65 5.43
N GLU A 105 -2.90 -3.65 4.85
CA GLU A 105 -3.49 -4.77 5.57
C GLU A 105 -2.43 -5.84 5.80
N GLU A 106 -1.96 -6.02 7.04
CA GLU A 106 -0.81 -6.86 7.34
C GLU A 106 -1.21 -8.15 8.07
N PHE A 107 -2.22 -8.83 7.57
CA PHE A 107 -2.70 -10.14 8.05
C PHE A 107 -3.71 -10.72 7.05
N PRO A 108 -3.91 -12.04 6.95
CA PRO A 108 -5.00 -12.61 6.17
C PRO A 108 -6.33 -12.63 6.95
N PHE A 109 -7.42 -12.33 6.23
CA PHE A 109 -8.80 -12.61 6.66
C PHE A 109 -9.17 -14.05 6.30
N SER A 110 -9.05 -14.98 7.23
CA SER A 110 -9.43 -16.39 7.01
C SER A 110 -9.66 -17.12 8.31
N LEU A 111 -10.41 -18.22 8.24
CA LEU A 111 -10.51 -19.22 9.28
C LEU A 111 -9.80 -20.52 8.88
N GLN A 112 -9.19 -20.58 7.69
CA GLN A 112 -8.54 -21.75 7.13
C GLN A 112 -7.01 -21.65 7.22
N GLY A 113 -6.37 -22.77 6.92
CA GLY A 113 -4.91 -22.87 6.87
C GLY A 113 -4.24 -23.05 8.22
N GLU A 114 -2.98 -23.44 8.16
CA GLU A 114 -2.10 -23.59 9.32
C GLU A 114 -1.07 -22.47 9.33
N ALA A 115 -0.69 -22.03 10.53
CA ALA A 115 0.34 -21.01 10.67
C ALA A 115 1.65 -21.49 10.04
N MET A 116 2.34 -20.59 9.33
CA MET A 116 3.63 -20.86 8.71
C MET A 116 4.63 -21.35 9.79
N GLU A 117 5.21 -22.53 9.58
CA GLU A 117 6.26 -23.07 10.44
C GLU A 117 7.48 -22.14 10.44
N ASP A 118 8.20 -22.11 11.55
CA ASP A 118 9.44 -21.33 11.73
C ASP A 118 9.31 -19.81 11.55
N LYS A 119 8.08 -19.26 11.48
CA LYS A 119 7.84 -17.82 11.51
C LYS A 119 7.48 -17.37 12.91
N GLN A 120 8.25 -16.41 13.47
CA GLN A 120 8.11 -15.95 14.85
C GLN A 120 6.74 -15.33 15.14
N PHE A 121 6.18 -14.57 14.20
CA PHE A 121 4.88 -13.93 14.30
C PHE A 121 4.04 -14.28 13.09
N THR A 122 2.84 -14.78 13.31
CA THR A 122 1.82 -15.03 12.30
C THR A 122 0.53 -14.35 12.73
N PHE A 123 -0.14 -13.67 11.80
CA PHE A 123 -1.34 -12.90 12.05
C PHE A 123 -2.51 -13.44 11.25
N ARG A 124 -3.71 -13.37 11.82
CA ARG A 124 -4.95 -13.75 11.16
C ARG A 124 -6.15 -13.11 11.86
N ALA A 125 -7.16 -12.72 11.08
CA ALA A 125 -8.44 -12.30 11.61
C ALA A 125 -9.60 -13.08 10.96
N ASP A 126 -10.70 -13.26 11.71
CA ASP A 126 -11.95 -13.79 11.17
C ASP A 126 -12.48 -12.80 10.10
N PRO A 127 -12.89 -13.28 8.91
CA PRO A 127 -13.41 -12.45 7.81
C PRO A 127 -14.51 -11.47 8.20
N LYS A 128 -15.34 -11.78 9.21
CA LYS A 128 -16.36 -10.85 9.72
C LYS A 128 -15.83 -9.50 10.16
N TYR A 129 -14.54 -9.44 10.54
CA TYR A 129 -13.88 -8.20 10.98
C TYR A 129 -13.46 -7.27 9.85
N VAL A 130 -13.68 -7.65 8.58
CA VAL A 130 -13.61 -6.72 7.44
C VAL A 130 -14.54 -5.52 7.64
N LYS A 131 -15.59 -5.69 8.47
CA LYS A 131 -16.46 -4.61 8.91
C LYS A 131 -15.71 -3.45 9.58
N ILE A 132 -14.58 -3.70 10.25
CA ILE A 132 -13.75 -2.64 10.83
C ILE A 132 -13.17 -1.77 9.69
N PHE A 133 -12.71 -2.36 8.59
CA PHE A 133 -12.22 -1.59 7.44
C PHE A 133 -13.31 -0.72 6.83
N GLN A 134 -14.53 -1.26 6.68
CA GLN A 134 -15.68 -0.49 6.20
C GLN A 134 -16.02 0.67 7.16
N ASP A 135 -15.99 0.42 8.47
CA ASP A 135 -16.29 1.44 9.49
C ASP A 135 -15.19 2.50 9.60
N LEU A 136 -13.94 2.20 9.23
CA LEU A 136 -12.86 3.16 9.07
C LEU A 136 -12.99 4.00 7.79
N GLY A 137 -13.77 3.55 6.81
CA GLY A 137 -13.89 4.19 5.50
C GLY A 137 -12.82 3.73 4.50
N ALA A 138 -12.32 2.50 4.61
CA ALA A 138 -11.29 1.98 3.71
C ALA A 138 -11.81 1.82 2.27
N ASP A 139 -11.10 2.41 1.31
CA ASP A 139 -11.37 2.28 -0.13
C ASP A 139 -10.43 1.30 -0.79
N ILE A 140 -9.14 1.38 -0.43
CA ILE A 140 -8.07 0.57 -1.03
C ILE A 140 -7.16 0.05 0.09
N VAL A 141 -6.77 -1.22 0.02
CA VAL A 141 -5.74 -1.78 0.88
C VAL A 141 -4.64 -2.45 0.05
N THR A 142 -3.39 -2.29 0.47
CA THR A 142 -2.32 -3.14 -0.08
C THR A 142 -2.24 -4.43 0.72
N VAL A 143 -2.21 -5.54 -0.01
CA VAL A 143 -2.00 -6.88 0.55
C VAL A 143 -0.60 -7.42 0.19
N ALA A 144 0.28 -6.57 -0.34
CA ALA A 144 1.65 -6.91 -0.67
C ALA A 144 2.57 -6.74 0.54
N ASN A 145 2.65 -7.75 1.41
CA ASN A 145 3.49 -7.69 2.61
C ASN A 145 3.96 -9.08 3.06
N ASN A 146 4.79 -9.11 4.09
CA ASN A 146 5.38 -10.34 4.64
C ASN A 146 4.45 -11.13 5.58
N HIS A 147 3.18 -10.73 5.74
CA HIS A 147 2.17 -11.43 6.54
C HIS A 147 0.98 -11.95 5.73
N SER A 148 0.89 -11.63 4.46
CA SER A 148 -0.26 -11.94 3.59
C SER A 148 -0.59 -13.44 3.49
N LEU A 149 0.44 -14.30 3.49
CA LEU A 149 0.28 -15.76 3.41
C LEU A 149 0.70 -16.48 4.70
N ASP A 150 0.58 -15.85 5.85
CA ASP A 150 0.91 -16.45 7.16
C ASP A 150 0.22 -17.77 7.44
N PHE A 151 -0.96 -17.98 6.87
CA PHE A 151 -1.77 -19.19 7.00
C PHE A 151 -1.94 -19.92 5.65
N GLY A 152 -1.02 -19.68 4.72
CA GLY A 152 -0.98 -20.33 3.42
C GLY A 152 -1.86 -19.63 2.36
N ARG A 153 -1.83 -20.21 1.18
CA ARG A 153 -2.42 -19.60 -0.03
C ARG A 153 -3.95 -19.59 -0.02
N ASP A 154 -4.58 -20.63 0.56
CA ASP A 154 -6.03 -20.68 0.68
C ASP A 154 -6.54 -19.56 1.59
N ALA A 155 -5.83 -19.30 2.70
CA ALA A 155 -6.15 -18.17 3.59
C ALA A 155 -5.94 -16.81 2.88
N PHE A 156 -4.93 -16.70 2.04
CA PHE A 156 -4.76 -15.50 1.20
C PHE A 156 -5.90 -15.33 0.19
N CYS A 157 -6.34 -16.40 -0.46
CA CYS A 157 -7.51 -16.35 -1.35
C CYS A 157 -8.79 -15.96 -0.61
N ASP A 158 -8.98 -16.43 0.64
CA ASP A 158 -10.09 -15.97 1.49
C ASP A 158 -10.01 -14.46 1.75
N THR A 159 -8.80 -13.92 1.98
CA THR A 159 -8.58 -12.48 2.13
C THR A 159 -9.03 -11.72 0.89
N LEU A 160 -8.56 -12.15 -0.30
CA LEU A 160 -8.95 -11.51 -1.57
C LEU A 160 -10.48 -11.49 -1.72
N ALA A 161 -11.12 -12.64 -1.50
CA ALA A 161 -12.58 -12.79 -1.60
C ALA A 161 -13.32 -11.93 -0.55
N THR A 162 -12.79 -11.84 0.67
CA THR A 162 -13.38 -11.05 1.76
C THR A 162 -13.36 -9.56 1.43
N LEU A 163 -12.24 -9.04 0.94
CA LEU A 163 -12.10 -7.65 0.51
C LEU A 163 -13.01 -7.34 -0.68
N ASP A 164 -13.01 -8.21 -1.70
CA ASP A 164 -13.85 -8.05 -2.90
C ASP A 164 -15.35 -8.01 -2.52
N GLN A 165 -15.81 -8.90 -1.62
CA GLN A 165 -17.19 -8.92 -1.13
C GLN A 165 -17.54 -7.70 -0.27
N ALA A 166 -16.58 -7.14 0.44
CA ALA A 166 -16.76 -5.93 1.23
C ALA A 166 -16.75 -4.64 0.38
N GLY A 167 -16.44 -4.74 -0.92
CA GLY A 167 -16.30 -3.60 -1.82
C GLY A 167 -15.01 -2.80 -1.62
N ILE A 168 -14.00 -3.39 -0.95
CA ILE A 168 -12.70 -2.77 -0.70
C ILE A 168 -11.74 -3.24 -1.79
N THR A 169 -11.15 -2.29 -2.50
CA THR A 169 -10.19 -2.61 -3.56
C THR A 169 -8.85 -3.04 -2.96
N ARG A 170 -8.29 -4.10 -3.48
CA ARG A 170 -6.97 -4.61 -3.10
C ARG A 170 -5.94 -4.32 -4.18
N ILE A 171 -4.70 -4.02 -3.77
CA ILE A 171 -3.55 -3.83 -4.64
C ILE A 171 -2.37 -4.67 -4.16
N GLY A 172 -1.47 -5.01 -5.07
CA GLY A 172 -0.26 -5.74 -4.75
C GLY A 172 -0.44 -7.23 -4.45
N GLY A 173 -1.64 -7.77 -4.70
CA GLY A 173 -1.94 -9.19 -4.56
C GLY A 173 -3.14 -9.61 -5.40
N GLY A 174 -3.15 -10.84 -5.86
CA GLY A 174 -4.19 -11.33 -6.76
C GLY A 174 -4.24 -12.84 -6.88
N TYR A 175 -5.26 -13.34 -7.59
CA TYR A 175 -5.39 -14.77 -7.89
C TYR A 175 -4.37 -15.25 -8.93
N ASN A 176 -3.70 -14.34 -9.60
CA ASN A 176 -2.61 -14.56 -10.53
C ASN A 176 -1.73 -13.31 -10.60
N ASP A 177 -0.63 -13.41 -11.33
CA ASP A 177 0.35 -12.35 -11.47
C ASP A 177 -0.18 -11.09 -12.19
N THR A 178 -1.08 -11.25 -13.15
CA THR A 178 -1.74 -10.13 -13.82
C THR A 178 -2.56 -9.28 -12.84
N GLU A 179 -3.36 -9.92 -11.98
CA GLU A 179 -4.13 -9.21 -10.95
C GLU A 179 -3.23 -8.61 -9.88
N ALA A 180 -2.21 -9.36 -9.42
CA ALA A 180 -1.32 -8.91 -8.35
C ALA A 180 -0.51 -7.66 -8.75
N SER A 181 -0.15 -7.52 -10.03
CA SER A 181 0.63 -6.40 -10.56
C SER A 181 -0.21 -5.23 -11.08
N ALA A 182 -1.53 -5.41 -11.19
CA ALA A 182 -2.41 -4.36 -11.69
C ALA A 182 -2.58 -3.22 -10.67
N PRO A 183 -2.64 -1.96 -11.12
CA PRO A 183 -3.00 -0.84 -10.26
C PRO A 183 -4.50 -0.80 -9.98
N ALA A 184 -4.89 -0.21 -8.86
CA ALA A 184 -6.25 0.31 -8.72
C ALA A 184 -6.36 1.62 -9.50
N THR A 185 -7.31 1.68 -10.45
CA THR A 185 -7.56 2.90 -11.22
C THR A 185 -8.82 3.58 -10.70
N ARG A 186 -8.78 4.91 -10.53
CA ARG A 186 -9.90 5.75 -10.07
C ARG A 186 -9.94 7.05 -10.87
N THR A 187 -11.16 7.51 -11.11
CA THR A 187 -11.39 8.86 -11.63
C THR A 187 -12.18 9.64 -10.58
N ILE A 188 -11.61 10.73 -10.08
CA ILE A 188 -12.18 11.55 -9.01
C ILE A 188 -12.03 13.00 -9.45
N ASN A 189 -13.11 13.77 -9.41
CA ASN A 189 -13.13 15.18 -9.81
C ASN A 189 -12.48 15.46 -11.19
N GLY A 190 -12.61 14.51 -12.12
CA GLY A 190 -12.02 14.60 -13.46
C GLY A 190 -10.54 14.19 -13.55
N GLN A 191 -9.85 13.95 -12.44
CA GLN A 191 -8.47 13.47 -12.38
C GLN A 191 -8.42 11.94 -12.30
N THR A 192 -7.51 11.31 -13.04
CA THR A 192 -7.34 9.85 -13.09
C THR A 192 -6.10 9.42 -12.30
N PHE A 193 -6.28 8.42 -11.44
CA PHE A 193 -5.26 7.88 -10.55
C PHE A 193 -4.97 6.43 -10.87
N ALA A 194 -3.70 6.04 -10.91
CA ALA A 194 -3.25 4.65 -10.88
C ALA A 194 -2.46 4.41 -9.59
N ILE A 195 -2.91 3.47 -8.74
CA ILE A 195 -2.33 3.21 -7.42
C ILE A 195 -1.82 1.77 -7.39
N PHE A 196 -0.50 1.61 -7.30
CA PHE A 196 0.19 0.33 -7.26
C PHE A 196 0.50 -0.10 -5.83
N GLY A 197 0.38 -1.40 -5.53
CA GLY A 197 0.91 -2.03 -4.34
C GLY A 197 2.06 -2.98 -4.69
N ALA A 198 3.14 -3.00 -3.91
CA ALA A 198 4.25 -3.94 -4.09
C ALA A 198 5.00 -4.18 -2.78
N THR A 199 5.71 -5.32 -2.69
CA THR A 199 6.58 -5.62 -1.54
C THR A 199 8.02 -5.90 -1.94
N ARG A 200 8.94 -5.44 -1.09
CA ARG A 200 10.38 -5.79 -1.11
C ARG A 200 10.71 -6.75 0.04
N VAL A 201 9.71 -7.17 0.82
CA VAL A 201 9.87 -8.07 1.97
C VAL A 201 8.91 -9.25 1.84
N SER A 202 9.46 -10.46 1.80
CA SER A 202 8.70 -11.70 1.79
C SER A 202 9.53 -12.82 2.43
N PRO A 203 8.93 -13.70 3.25
CA PRO A 203 9.65 -14.82 3.86
C PRO A 203 9.96 -15.94 2.86
N SER A 204 9.29 -16.00 1.71
CA SER A 204 9.47 -17.05 0.71
C SER A 204 9.17 -16.57 -0.71
N TRP A 205 9.93 -17.03 -1.68
CA TRP A 205 9.70 -16.81 -3.12
C TRP A 205 8.38 -17.46 -3.58
N ASP A 206 7.92 -18.52 -2.91
CA ASP A 206 6.63 -19.15 -3.20
C ASP A 206 5.42 -18.25 -2.94
N TRP A 207 5.58 -17.16 -2.19
CA TRP A 207 4.49 -16.22 -1.90
C TRP A 207 4.13 -15.32 -3.09
N TYR A 208 5.02 -15.22 -4.08
CA TYR A 208 4.77 -14.36 -5.24
C TYR A 208 3.75 -14.98 -6.18
N ALA A 209 2.92 -14.10 -6.74
CA ALA A 209 1.96 -14.50 -7.75
C ALA A 209 2.68 -14.99 -9.02
N THR A 210 2.08 -15.97 -9.70
CA THR A 210 2.45 -16.41 -11.03
C THR A 210 1.22 -16.43 -11.94
N ASP A 211 1.37 -16.74 -13.21
CA ASP A 211 0.24 -16.81 -14.15
C ASP A 211 -0.90 -17.72 -13.65
N ASN A 212 -0.57 -18.76 -12.89
CA ASN A 212 -1.51 -19.78 -12.43
C ASN A 212 -1.58 -19.94 -10.90
N GLN A 213 -1.02 -19.00 -10.15
CA GLN A 213 -0.94 -19.08 -8.70
C GLN A 213 -1.22 -17.73 -8.06
N ALA A 214 -2.15 -17.71 -7.10
CA ALA A 214 -2.42 -16.55 -6.28
C ALA A 214 -1.21 -16.15 -5.44
N GLY A 215 -1.00 -14.88 -5.21
CA GLY A 215 0.11 -14.40 -4.42
C GLY A 215 0.25 -12.89 -4.45
N ILE A 216 1.37 -12.41 -3.89
CA ILE A 216 1.70 -11.00 -3.77
C ILE A 216 2.64 -10.54 -4.90
N PHE A 217 2.64 -9.24 -5.19
CA PHE A 217 3.48 -8.62 -6.19
C PHE A 217 4.79 -8.11 -5.55
N GLN A 218 5.91 -8.60 -6.07
CA GLN A 218 7.23 -8.26 -5.56
C GLN A 218 7.93 -7.17 -6.37
N THR A 219 8.84 -6.46 -5.72
CA THR A 219 9.71 -5.45 -6.32
C THR A 219 11.19 -5.63 -5.92
N TYR A 220 11.64 -6.89 -5.75
CA TYR A 220 13.07 -7.21 -5.66
C TYR A 220 13.80 -6.88 -6.96
N ASP A 221 13.18 -7.22 -8.08
CA ASP A 221 13.49 -6.65 -9.39
C ASP A 221 12.41 -5.59 -9.71
N PRO A 222 12.77 -4.30 -9.75
CA PRO A 222 11.81 -3.22 -10.00
C PRO A 222 11.39 -3.10 -11.47
N ALA A 223 12.00 -3.85 -12.40
CA ALA A 223 11.81 -3.66 -13.83
C ALA A 223 10.32 -3.74 -14.24
N ARG A 224 9.59 -4.70 -13.67
CA ARG A 224 8.16 -4.88 -13.97
C ARG A 224 7.31 -3.74 -13.43
N LEU A 225 7.53 -3.35 -12.17
CA LEU A 225 6.81 -2.23 -11.57
C LEU A 225 7.12 -0.93 -12.31
N ASN A 226 8.39 -0.66 -12.63
CA ASN A 226 8.78 0.51 -13.41
C ASN A 226 8.13 0.54 -14.80
N ALA A 227 8.00 -0.62 -15.47
CA ALA A 227 7.32 -0.71 -16.75
C ALA A 227 5.81 -0.40 -16.61
N ALA A 228 5.15 -0.93 -15.57
CA ALA A 228 3.74 -0.69 -15.30
C ALA A 228 3.48 0.79 -14.92
N ILE A 229 4.34 1.39 -14.10
CA ILE A 229 4.29 2.83 -13.77
C ILE A 229 4.39 3.67 -15.06
N LYS A 230 5.36 3.36 -15.92
CA LYS A 230 5.55 4.09 -17.18
C LYS A 230 4.36 3.97 -18.12
N GLU A 231 3.69 2.83 -18.15
CA GLU A 231 2.45 2.63 -18.92
C GLU A 231 1.29 3.44 -18.31
N ALA A 232 1.11 3.36 -17.00
CA ALA A 232 0.06 4.10 -16.29
C ALA A 232 0.23 5.63 -16.44
N HIS A 233 1.45 6.14 -16.37
CA HIS A 233 1.76 7.56 -16.56
C HIS A 233 1.39 8.12 -17.96
N GLN A 234 1.16 7.24 -18.94
CA GLN A 234 0.69 7.68 -20.28
C GLN A 234 -0.83 7.84 -20.34
N THR A 235 -1.56 7.29 -19.38
CA THR A 235 -3.03 7.17 -19.42
C THR A 235 -3.73 7.72 -18.19
N CYS A 236 -3.00 7.97 -17.13
CA CYS A 236 -3.49 8.53 -15.87
C CYS A 236 -2.79 9.84 -15.57
N ASP A 237 -3.47 10.76 -14.91
CA ASP A 237 -2.93 12.05 -14.48
C ASP A 237 -1.96 11.89 -13.32
N HIS A 238 -2.21 10.90 -12.44
CA HIS A 238 -1.40 10.65 -11.26
C HIS A 238 -1.11 9.16 -11.07
N VAL A 239 0.14 8.85 -10.77
CA VAL A 239 0.61 7.49 -10.46
C VAL A 239 1.19 7.44 -9.06
N ILE A 240 0.67 6.53 -8.23
CA ILE A 240 1.06 6.39 -6.83
C ILE A 240 1.59 4.97 -6.60
N VAL A 241 2.69 4.85 -5.85
CA VAL A 241 3.25 3.57 -5.44
C VAL A 241 3.18 3.44 -3.92
N PHE A 242 2.47 2.41 -3.43
CA PHE A 242 2.47 2.03 -2.03
C PHE A 242 3.32 0.76 -1.87
N VAL A 243 4.44 0.88 -1.16
CA VAL A 243 5.46 -0.19 -1.12
C VAL A 243 5.79 -0.63 0.31
N HIS A 244 5.83 -1.94 0.52
CA HIS A 244 6.20 -2.57 1.78
C HIS A 244 7.68 -2.98 1.74
N TRP A 245 8.53 -2.28 2.51
CA TRP A 245 9.98 -2.35 2.42
C TRP A 245 10.71 -1.93 3.70
N GLY A 246 12.03 -2.02 3.70
CA GLY A 246 12.89 -1.55 4.81
C GLY A 246 13.25 -2.65 5.79
N ILE A 247 13.76 -2.26 6.92
CA ILE A 247 14.13 -3.13 8.03
C ILE A 247 13.31 -2.74 9.25
N GLU A 248 12.71 -3.73 9.92
CA GLU A 248 11.92 -3.51 11.13
C GLU A 248 12.71 -2.71 12.17
N ARG A 249 12.04 -1.70 12.77
CA ARG A 249 12.56 -0.81 13.82
C ARG A 249 13.74 0.08 13.40
N ASN A 250 14.13 0.10 12.12
CA ASN A 250 15.12 1.04 11.62
C ASN A 250 14.43 2.35 11.20
N GLU A 251 14.70 3.44 11.91
CA GLU A 251 14.16 4.77 11.60
C GLU A 251 14.84 5.43 10.39
N THR A 252 15.98 4.90 9.94
CA THR A 252 16.69 5.38 8.75
C THR A 252 16.38 4.46 7.58
N PRO A 253 15.86 4.99 6.46
CA PRO A 253 15.63 4.16 5.27
C PRO A 253 16.95 3.63 4.72
N GLU A 254 16.91 2.38 4.23
CA GLU A 254 18.03 1.73 3.57
C GLU A 254 18.32 2.39 2.21
N ASP A 255 19.56 2.30 1.74
CA ASP A 255 19.97 2.85 0.44
C ASP A 255 19.12 2.31 -0.71
N TYR A 256 18.69 1.04 -0.64
CA TYR A 256 17.83 0.47 -1.66
C TYR A 256 16.41 1.07 -1.66
N GLN A 257 15.86 1.48 -0.50
CA GLN A 257 14.57 2.17 -0.44
C GLN A 257 14.65 3.48 -1.20
N ARG A 258 15.71 4.25 -0.98
CA ARG A 258 15.97 5.51 -1.70
C ARG A 258 16.17 5.29 -3.19
N SER A 259 16.94 4.27 -3.57
CA SER A 259 17.19 3.95 -4.98
C SER A 259 15.92 3.50 -5.70
N LEU A 260 15.12 2.65 -5.08
CA LEU A 260 13.84 2.18 -5.65
C LEU A 260 12.83 3.33 -5.79
N ALA A 261 12.67 4.18 -4.75
CA ALA A 261 11.78 5.33 -4.80
C ALA A 261 12.12 6.25 -5.99
N LYS A 262 13.40 6.59 -6.15
CA LYS A 262 13.88 7.41 -7.28
C LYS A 262 13.62 6.73 -8.63
N GLY A 263 13.82 5.41 -8.72
CA GLY A 263 13.50 4.64 -9.91
C GLY A 263 12.02 4.64 -10.27
N TYR A 264 11.12 4.60 -9.29
CA TYR A 264 9.67 4.71 -9.51
C TYR A 264 9.30 6.11 -10.01
N ILE A 265 9.89 7.16 -9.44
CA ILE A 265 9.69 8.55 -9.88
C ILE A 265 10.25 8.78 -11.29
N ASP A 266 11.44 8.26 -11.60
CA ASP A 266 12.00 8.31 -12.95
C ASP A 266 11.13 7.54 -13.98
N ALA A 267 10.34 6.57 -13.53
CA ALA A 267 9.37 5.86 -14.36
C ALA A 267 8.03 6.62 -14.51
N GLY A 268 7.76 7.65 -13.69
CA GLY A 268 6.58 8.49 -13.77
C GLY A 268 5.65 8.41 -12.56
N ALA A 269 6.12 7.97 -11.39
CA ALA A 269 5.34 8.06 -10.15
C ALA A 269 5.33 9.50 -9.61
N ASP A 270 4.17 9.94 -9.12
CA ASP A 270 3.92 11.27 -8.55
C ASP A 270 3.91 11.27 -7.01
N LEU A 271 3.87 10.09 -6.40
CA LEU A 271 3.96 9.89 -4.96
C LEU A 271 4.45 8.46 -4.65
N VAL A 272 5.38 8.33 -3.71
CA VAL A 272 5.81 7.05 -3.17
C VAL A 272 5.55 7.01 -1.66
N VAL A 273 4.77 6.02 -1.21
CA VAL A 273 4.42 5.81 0.21
C VAL A 273 4.92 4.44 0.65
N GLY A 274 5.64 4.39 1.77
CA GLY A 274 6.21 3.16 2.32
C GLY A 274 5.62 2.76 3.67
N CYS A 275 5.76 1.45 3.96
CA CYS A 275 5.41 0.83 5.23
C CYS A 275 6.33 -0.37 5.52
N HIS A 276 6.12 -1.15 6.57
CA HIS A 276 6.88 -2.30 7.06
C HIS A 276 7.84 -2.01 8.23
N PRO A 277 8.66 -0.94 8.27
CA PRO A 277 9.61 -0.78 9.38
C PRO A 277 8.95 -0.75 10.78
N HIS A 278 7.62 -0.64 10.85
CA HIS A 278 6.83 -0.51 12.09
C HIS A 278 7.22 0.72 12.94
N VAL A 279 8.03 1.60 12.37
CA VAL A 279 8.41 2.92 12.88
C VAL A 279 8.29 3.95 11.78
N LEU A 280 8.07 5.21 12.16
CA LEU A 280 8.13 6.32 11.22
C LEU A 280 9.56 6.49 10.71
N GLN A 281 9.72 6.60 9.40
CA GLN A 281 10.93 7.08 8.74
C GLN A 281 10.70 8.48 8.20
N GLY A 282 11.76 9.13 7.72
CA GLY A 282 11.69 10.47 7.19
C GLY A 282 11.11 10.58 5.78
N PHE A 283 11.25 11.76 5.22
CA PHE A 283 10.74 12.16 3.91
C PHE A 283 11.88 12.64 3.02
N GLU A 284 11.68 12.58 1.70
CA GLU A 284 12.58 13.14 0.71
C GLU A 284 11.73 13.68 -0.46
N TYR A 285 12.18 14.74 -1.12
CA TYR A 285 11.70 15.10 -2.44
C TYR A 285 12.76 14.70 -3.47
N TYR A 286 12.32 14.13 -4.57
CA TYR A 286 13.18 13.83 -5.71
C TYR A 286 12.52 14.30 -6.99
N ASN A 287 13.18 15.22 -7.72
CA ASN A 287 12.61 15.90 -8.87
C ASN A 287 11.25 16.58 -8.56
N GLY A 288 11.08 17.11 -7.34
CA GLY A 288 9.83 17.72 -6.86
C GLY A 288 8.73 16.74 -6.45
N VAL A 289 8.97 15.42 -6.52
CA VAL A 289 8.00 14.38 -6.13
C VAL A 289 8.26 13.91 -4.71
N PRO A 290 7.23 13.87 -3.83
CA PRO A 290 7.40 13.45 -2.45
C PRO A 290 7.59 11.93 -2.30
N ILE A 291 8.51 11.56 -1.39
CA ILE A 291 8.77 10.20 -0.94
C ILE A 291 8.53 10.14 0.56
N VAL A 292 7.65 9.26 0.99
CA VAL A 292 7.34 8.94 2.39
C VAL A 292 7.87 7.54 2.68
N TYR A 293 9.00 7.43 3.38
CA TYR A 293 9.69 6.14 3.51
C TYR A 293 8.97 5.12 4.39
N SER A 294 8.32 5.55 5.48
CA SER A 294 7.48 4.68 6.30
C SER A 294 6.50 5.48 7.16
N LEU A 295 5.23 5.10 7.10
CA LEU A 295 4.18 5.61 7.97
C LEU A 295 4.11 4.85 9.31
N GLY A 296 4.90 3.79 9.49
CA GLY A 296 4.93 2.98 10.70
C GLY A 296 3.60 2.29 11.01
N ASN A 297 3.45 1.89 12.27
CA ASN A 297 2.24 1.24 12.76
C ASN A 297 1.07 2.22 12.90
N TYR A 298 -0.05 1.96 12.24
CA TYR A 298 -1.27 2.73 12.40
C TYR A 298 -2.20 2.11 13.45
N LEU A 299 -2.94 1.09 13.12
CA LEU A 299 -3.68 0.25 14.08
C LEU A 299 -3.00 -1.11 14.16
N PHE A 300 -1.94 -1.21 14.93
CA PHE A 300 -1.05 -2.38 14.95
C PHE A 300 -0.50 -2.65 16.34
N GLY A 301 -0.62 -3.91 16.80
CA GLY A 301 -0.07 -4.32 18.08
C GLY A 301 -0.78 -3.68 19.29
N ASN A 302 -0.36 -4.09 20.50
CA ASN A 302 -0.98 -3.66 21.75
C ASN A 302 -0.26 -2.46 22.42
N ARG A 303 0.75 -1.89 21.75
CA ARG A 303 1.57 -0.83 22.37
C ARG A 303 1.07 0.55 21.98
N ASP A 304 1.03 1.43 22.95
CA ASP A 304 0.88 2.86 22.70
C ASP A 304 2.06 3.37 21.86
N GLY A 305 1.80 4.36 21.02
CA GLY A 305 2.84 4.92 20.15
C GLY A 305 2.33 6.06 19.28
N GLN A 306 3.26 6.87 18.80
CA GLN A 306 2.98 7.93 17.84
C GLN A 306 3.04 7.39 16.42
N THR A 307 2.16 7.89 15.58
CA THR A 307 2.09 7.62 14.15
C THR A 307 1.55 8.85 13.43
N VAL A 308 1.37 8.78 12.13
CA VAL A 308 0.75 9.83 11.34
C VAL A 308 -0.26 9.22 10.36
N LEU A 309 -1.34 9.97 10.07
CA LEU A 309 -2.09 9.81 8.84
C LEU A 309 -1.52 10.80 7.84
N LEU A 310 -1.27 10.36 6.62
CA LEU A 310 -0.78 11.20 5.54
C LEU A 310 -1.97 11.68 4.73
N GLU A 311 -2.20 12.97 4.67
CA GLU A 311 -3.12 13.59 3.72
C GLU A 311 -2.33 14.13 2.53
N THR A 312 -2.74 13.76 1.33
CA THR A 312 -2.12 14.24 0.09
C THR A 312 -3.17 14.84 -0.81
N THR A 313 -3.02 16.12 -1.12
CA THR A 313 -3.92 16.85 -2.01
C THR A 313 -3.32 16.94 -3.40
N PHE A 314 -4.04 16.42 -4.38
CA PHE A 314 -3.72 16.53 -5.80
C PHE A 314 -4.55 17.64 -6.43
N SER A 315 -3.90 18.51 -7.20
CA SER A 315 -4.52 19.59 -7.96
C SER A 315 -3.94 19.61 -9.36
N ASP A 316 -4.63 20.27 -10.31
CA ASP A 316 -4.21 20.30 -11.73
C ASP A 316 -2.86 20.96 -11.98
N GLU A 317 -2.37 21.75 -11.05
CA GLU A 317 -1.28 22.70 -11.36
C GLU A 317 0.07 22.32 -10.75
N ASN A 318 0.19 21.31 -9.84
CA ASN A 318 1.40 21.14 -9.05
C ASN A 318 1.64 19.70 -8.60
N PRO A 319 2.88 19.37 -8.19
CA PRO A 319 3.14 18.18 -7.39
C PRO A 319 2.21 18.12 -6.18
N PRO A 320 1.84 16.92 -5.72
CA PRO A 320 0.90 16.80 -4.63
C PRO A 320 1.41 17.47 -3.35
N SER A 321 0.52 18.19 -2.67
CA SER A 321 0.79 18.76 -1.35
C SER A 321 0.61 17.68 -0.30
N VAL A 322 1.62 17.46 0.53
CA VAL A 322 1.64 16.42 1.57
C VAL A 322 1.54 17.04 2.94
N LYS A 323 0.56 16.60 3.73
CA LYS A 323 0.32 17.04 5.10
C LYS A 323 0.23 15.85 6.05
N LEU A 324 0.83 15.97 7.21
CA LEU A 324 0.77 14.99 8.29
C LEU A 324 -0.33 15.35 9.28
N ILE A 325 -1.22 14.41 9.55
CA ILE A 325 -2.12 14.45 10.71
C ILE A 325 -1.45 13.64 11.82
N PRO A 326 -0.94 14.29 12.86
CA PRO A 326 -0.16 13.61 13.90
C PRO A 326 -1.08 12.81 14.81
N CYS A 327 -0.82 11.53 14.96
CA CYS A 327 -1.68 10.60 15.68
C CYS A 327 -0.95 9.91 16.81
N GLN A 328 -1.70 9.53 17.84
CA GLN A 328 -1.23 8.73 18.95
C GLN A 328 -2.21 7.59 19.22
N ARG A 329 -1.69 6.39 19.33
CA ARG A 329 -2.44 5.28 19.95
C ARG A 329 -2.25 5.38 21.46
N SER A 330 -3.36 5.42 22.19
CA SER A 330 -3.38 5.46 23.64
C SER A 330 -4.50 4.58 24.16
N GLY A 331 -4.14 3.52 24.87
CA GLY A 331 -5.08 2.50 25.33
C GLY A 331 -5.81 1.78 24.18
N GLY A 332 -5.16 1.64 23.02
CA GLY A 332 -5.74 1.02 21.81
C GLY A 332 -6.58 1.95 20.96
N VAL A 333 -6.81 3.21 21.38
CA VAL A 333 -7.58 4.19 20.62
C VAL A 333 -6.64 5.16 19.92
N LEU A 334 -6.84 5.32 18.61
CA LEU A 334 -6.16 6.31 17.79
C LEU A 334 -6.76 7.69 18.01
N LYS A 335 -5.91 8.68 18.31
CA LYS A 335 -6.30 10.07 18.57
C LYS A 335 -5.33 11.03 17.92
N GLU A 336 -5.83 12.17 17.51
CA GLU A 336 -4.98 13.26 17.03
C GLU A 336 -4.16 13.89 18.17
N ILE A 337 -2.88 14.20 17.90
CA ILE A 337 -1.96 14.85 18.84
C ILE A 337 -2.16 16.36 18.75
N GLN A 338 -2.59 17.01 19.85
CA GLN A 338 -2.84 18.44 19.88
C GLN A 338 -1.56 19.31 19.89
N ASN A 339 -0.45 18.77 20.35
CA ASN A 339 0.86 19.47 20.38
C ASN A 339 1.94 18.61 19.71
N PRO A 340 1.98 18.57 18.37
CA PRO A 340 2.81 17.65 17.61
C PRO A 340 4.27 18.13 17.42
N SER A 341 4.67 19.29 17.95
CA SER A 341 5.97 19.90 17.66
C SER A 341 7.17 18.95 17.85
N GLY A 342 7.14 18.12 18.91
CA GLY A 342 8.18 17.12 19.15
C GLY A 342 8.22 16.02 18.08
N LEU A 343 7.05 15.56 17.61
CA LEU A 343 6.94 14.59 16.52
C LEU A 343 7.41 15.20 15.18
N TYR A 344 6.98 16.41 14.88
CA TYR A 344 7.37 17.10 13.63
C TYR A 344 8.87 17.39 13.59
N GLN A 345 9.46 17.80 14.74
CA GLN A 345 10.91 17.97 14.82
C GLN A 345 11.66 16.64 14.64
N LYS A 346 11.16 15.55 15.24
CA LYS A 346 11.74 14.21 15.01
C LYS A 346 11.69 13.83 13.54
N LEU A 347 10.55 14.00 12.88
CA LEU A 347 10.37 13.66 11.47
C LEU A 347 11.23 14.53 10.55
N THR A 348 11.35 15.83 10.83
CA THR A 348 12.29 16.72 10.14
C THR A 348 13.74 16.19 10.25
N ASN A 349 14.16 15.77 11.46
CA ASN A 349 15.51 15.26 11.66
C ASN A 349 15.80 13.90 10.99
N LEU A 350 14.75 13.12 10.69
CA LEU A 350 14.84 11.84 9.97
C LEU A 350 14.77 12.03 8.44
N SER A 351 14.43 13.22 7.98
CA SER A 351 14.18 13.52 6.57
C SER A 351 15.44 14.01 5.85
N PHE A 352 15.42 13.95 4.52
CA PHE A 352 16.49 14.38 3.62
C PHE A 352 16.07 15.71 2.98
N ASP A 353 16.63 16.83 3.46
CA ASP A 353 16.33 18.19 3.00
C ASP A 353 14.84 18.56 2.99
N VAL A 354 14.05 17.95 3.90
CA VAL A 354 12.63 18.21 4.08
C VAL A 354 12.36 18.64 5.50
N THR A 355 11.54 19.68 5.68
CA THR A 355 11.02 20.09 6.98
C THR A 355 9.53 19.84 7.09
N VAL A 356 9.06 19.50 8.30
CA VAL A 356 7.64 19.46 8.64
C VAL A 356 7.26 20.80 9.25
N GLY A 357 6.34 21.52 8.59
CA GLY A 357 5.82 22.78 9.08
C GLY A 357 5.01 22.63 10.37
N GLU A 358 4.73 23.73 11.07
CA GLU A 358 3.87 23.73 12.27
C GLU A 358 2.45 23.25 11.96
N ASP A 359 2.01 23.41 10.71
CA ASP A 359 0.74 22.99 10.14
C ASP A 359 0.74 21.52 9.65
N GLY A 360 1.86 20.82 9.81
CA GLY A 360 2.06 19.44 9.35
C GLY A 360 2.44 19.31 7.87
N VAL A 361 2.49 20.39 7.11
CA VAL A 361 2.81 20.37 5.68
C VAL A 361 4.31 20.11 5.47
N LEU A 362 4.64 19.19 4.58
CA LEU A 362 6.02 18.93 4.17
C LEU A 362 6.52 20.06 3.26
N LYS A 363 7.74 20.50 3.51
CA LYS A 363 8.40 21.57 2.73
C LYS A 363 9.75 21.08 2.28
N ASP A 364 9.92 21.04 0.97
CA ASP A 364 11.22 20.87 0.32
C ASP A 364 12.12 22.07 0.66
N GLN A 365 13.38 21.82 0.93
CA GLN A 365 14.37 22.86 1.27
C GLN A 365 15.34 23.15 0.12
N GLU A 366 15.16 22.48 -1.05
CA GLU A 366 15.96 22.81 -2.25
C GLU A 366 15.58 24.13 -2.91
#